data_f7e9382e6976c6c2e89c7531b2c78b20
#
_entry.id   f7e9382e6976c6c2e89c7531b2c78b20
#
_cell.length_a   1.000
_cell.length_b   1.000
_cell.length_c   1.000
_cell.angle_alpha   90.00
_cell.angle_beta   90.00
_cell.angle_gamma   90.00
#
_symmetry.space_group_name_H-M   'P 1'
#
loop_
_entity.id
_entity.type
_entity.pdbx_description
1 polymer ?
#
loop_
_entity_poly.entity_id
_entity_poly.type
_entity_poly.pdbx_seq_one_letter_code
_entity_poly.pdbx_strand_id
1 'polypeptide(L)'
;LTDLIDKRVAYAGSKLYDHRIIKQYRVGFVPFVSGLEDMLFMLDYLMYADFMVIRDYNNYVYRVGYSVDVLSVRINSFPAEYAAFSNFLERVYVYQKKFNLEDSSLDRTWNSLTVFFHKVILAIYKPEHKYTRQERLSFLHQVLLSDKEWIRRFFLPQYKADVLGKFLFCRVGASAFDGWMRFLSGIKFKKMFGAK
;
A
#
# COMPACT_ATOMS: atom_id res chain seq x y z
N LEU A 1 7.05 19.35 -5.43
CA LEU A 1 6.95 17.99 -4.88
C LEU A 1 7.13 16.98 -6.01
N THR A 2 8.37 16.63 -6.28
CA THR A 2 8.70 15.65 -7.34
C THR A 2 8.49 14.20 -6.85
N ASP A 3 8.22 14.00 -5.55
CA ASP A 3 8.01 12.67 -5.01
C ASP A 3 7.12 12.71 -3.75
N LEU A 4 5.91 12.20 -3.88
CA LEU A 4 4.90 12.20 -2.81
C LEU A 4 5.26 11.29 -1.63
N ILE A 5 6.30 10.44 -1.79
CA ILE A 5 6.70 9.43 -0.80
C ILE A 5 8.05 9.75 -0.17
N ASP A 6 8.57 10.96 -0.32
CA ASP A 6 9.76 11.33 0.43
C ASP A 6 9.52 11.10 1.92
N LYS A 7 10.41 10.33 2.57
CA LYS A 7 10.29 9.96 3.98
C LYS A 7 10.11 11.18 4.90
N ARG A 8 10.65 12.34 4.52
CA ARG A 8 10.51 13.60 5.27
C ARG A 8 9.07 14.13 5.25
N VAL A 9 8.29 13.76 4.25
CA VAL A 9 6.91 14.20 4.05
C VAL A 9 5.90 13.15 4.48
N ALA A 10 6.20 11.86 4.27
CA ALA A 10 5.27 10.75 4.41
C ALA A 10 4.70 10.52 5.83
N TYR A 11 5.44 10.88 6.88
CA TYR A 11 4.98 10.68 8.25
C TYR A 11 4.27 11.92 8.79
N ALA A 12 3.14 11.74 9.47
CA ALA A 12 2.41 12.83 10.11
C ALA A 12 3.13 13.39 11.35
N GLY A 13 3.93 12.58 12.03
CA GLY A 13 4.74 13.01 13.17
C GLY A 13 5.85 13.99 12.80
N SER A 14 6.45 14.65 13.80
CA SER A 14 7.54 15.64 13.65
C SER A 14 7.21 16.90 12.84
N LYS A 15 5.93 17.25 12.72
CA LYS A 15 5.45 18.40 11.95
C LYS A 15 4.51 19.30 12.73
N LEU A 16 4.46 20.56 12.35
CA LEU A 16 3.47 21.52 12.79
C LEU A 16 2.50 21.76 11.62
N TYR A 17 1.22 21.76 11.94
CA TYR A 17 0.13 21.92 10.98
C TYR A 17 -0.65 23.19 11.24
N ASP A 18 -1.05 23.91 10.20
CA ASP A 18 -2.04 24.96 10.33
C ASP A 18 -3.41 24.33 10.62
N HIS A 19 -3.90 24.54 11.84
CA HIS A 19 -5.17 24.01 12.30
C HIS A 19 -6.37 24.57 11.49
N ARG A 20 -6.24 25.74 10.86
CA ARG A 20 -7.28 26.30 10.00
C ARG A 20 -7.52 25.40 8.78
N ILE A 21 -6.44 24.90 8.15
CA ILE A 21 -6.53 23.95 7.03
C ILE A 21 -7.26 22.67 7.50
N ILE A 22 -6.85 22.10 8.63
CA ILE A 22 -7.47 20.89 9.17
C ILE A 22 -8.98 21.08 9.38
N LYS A 23 -9.38 22.19 10.00
CA LYS A 23 -10.80 22.48 10.26
C LYS A 23 -11.60 22.77 9.00
N GLN A 24 -11.08 23.64 8.14
CA GLN A 24 -11.78 24.12 6.95
C GLN A 24 -12.04 22.99 5.96
N TYR A 25 -11.03 22.13 5.73
CA TYR A 25 -11.09 21.06 4.74
C TYR A 25 -11.35 19.69 5.35
N ARG A 26 -11.58 19.63 6.68
CA ARG A 26 -11.86 18.39 7.41
C ARG A 26 -10.79 17.32 7.18
N VAL A 27 -9.53 17.74 7.13
CA VAL A 27 -8.40 16.80 6.98
C VAL A 27 -8.30 15.93 8.23
N GLY A 28 -8.26 14.62 8.04
CA GLY A 28 -8.21 13.67 9.14
C GLY A 28 -7.62 12.33 8.73
N PHE A 29 -7.40 11.47 9.70
CA PHE A 29 -6.97 10.10 9.43
C PHE A 29 -8.13 9.28 8.85
N VAL A 30 -7.85 8.52 7.79
CA VAL A 30 -8.85 7.65 7.15
C VAL A 30 -9.16 6.49 8.10
N PRO A 31 -10.42 6.28 8.50
CA PRO A 31 -10.79 5.17 9.36
C PRO A 31 -10.45 3.81 8.72
N PHE A 32 -10.10 2.83 9.55
CA PHE A 32 -9.83 1.44 9.16
C PHE A 32 -8.64 1.22 8.21
N VAL A 33 -7.88 2.26 7.89
CA VAL A 33 -6.60 2.15 7.19
C VAL A 33 -5.48 2.06 8.23
N SER A 34 -4.58 1.10 8.05
CA SER A 34 -3.40 0.93 8.89
C SER A 34 -2.16 0.75 8.02
N GLY A 35 -1.08 1.43 8.40
CA GLY A 35 0.21 1.37 7.71
C GLY A 35 0.40 2.40 6.58
N LEU A 36 -0.62 3.14 6.20
CA LEU A 36 -0.57 4.28 5.27
C LEU A 36 -1.33 5.50 5.80
N GLU A 37 -1.86 5.45 7.02
CA GLU A 37 -2.69 6.49 7.64
C GLU A 37 -1.98 7.85 7.66
N ASP A 38 -0.71 7.85 8.04
CA ASP A 38 0.12 9.05 8.07
C ASP A 38 0.28 9.67 6.68
N MET A 39 0.58 8.83 5.69
CA MET A 39 0.78 9.28 4.31
C MET A 39 -0.50 9.83 3.72
N LEU A 40 -1.64 9.17 3.94
CA LEU A 40 -2.93 9.65 3.47
C LEU A 40 -3.28 10.99 4.10
N PHE A 41 -3.09 11.12 5.42
CA PHE A 41 -3.27 12.39 6.13
C PHE A 41 -2.39 13.50 5.55
N MET A 42 -1.11 13.20 5.29
CA MET A 42 -0.18 14.17 4.72
C MET A 42 -0.58 14.59 3.31
N LEU A 43 -0.99 13.65 2.47
CA LEU A 43 -1.47 13.99 1.13
C LEU A 43 -2.73 14.87 1.21
N ASP A 44 -3.70 14.51 2.04
CA ASP A 44 -4.91 15.31 2.21
C ASP A 44 -4.58 16.72 2.74
N TYR A 45 -3.65 16.86 3.68
CA TYR A 45 -3.24 18.16 4.20
C TYR A 45 -2.51 19.01 3.15
N LEU A 46 -1.51 18.43 2.46
CA LEU A 46 -0.73 19.14 1.46
C LEU A 46 -1.53 19.56 0.22
N MET A 47 -2.69 18.95 0.01
CA MET A 47 -3.60 19.38 -1.05
C MET A 47 -4.04 20.84 -0.90
N TYR A 48 -4.03 21.36 0.34
CA TYR A 48 -4.55 22.69 0.70
C TYR A 48 -3.48 23.60 1.32
N ALA A 49 -2.27 23.10 1.53
CA ALA A 49 -1.16 23.91 2.03
C ALA A 49 -0.44 24.62 0.87
N ASP A 50 -0.28 25.93 1.00
CA ASP A 50 0.40 26.76 -0.01
C ASP A 50 1.92 26.53 -0.02
N PHE A 51 2.48 26.21 1.15
CA PHE A 51 3.92 25.97 1.29
C PHE A 51 4.23 25.00 2.44
N MET A 52 5.42 24.44 2.38
CA MET A 52 6.01 23.60 3.43
C MET A 52 7.42 24.10 3.74
N VAL A 53 7.72 24.29 5.02
CA VAL A 53 9.06 24.64 5.48
C VAL A 53 9.73 23.41 6.06
N ILE A 54 10.90 23.05 5.52
CA ILE A 54 11.74 21.98 6.05
C ILE A 54 12.86 22.61 6.86
N ARG A 55 13.06 22.15 8.10
CA ARG A 55 14.15 22.55 8.97
C ARG A 55 15.05 21.36 9.25
N ASP A 56 16.34 21.60 9.28
CA ASP A 56 17.34 20.57 9.54
C ASP A 56 17.73 20.57 11.03
N TYR A 57 16.82 20.06 11.86
CA TYR A 57 17.12 19.75 13.27
C TYR A 57 16.29 18.59 13.79
N ASN A 58 16.87 17.82 14.70
CA ASN A 58 16.28 16.61 15.25
C ASN A 58 15.47 16.91 16.52
N ASN A 59 14.18 17.17 16.38
CA ASN A 59 13.26 17.38 17.49
C ASN A 59 12.28 16.22 17.70
N TYR A 60 12.47 15.11 17.01
CA TYR A 60 11.60 13.94 17.08
C TYR A 60 12.41 12.65 17.22
N VAL A 61 12.08 11.85 18.23
CA VAL A 61 12.70 10.56 18.48
C VAL A 61 11.71 9.46 18.12
N TYR A 62 12.01 8.71 17.07
CA TYR A 62 11.24 7.53 16.69
C TYR A 62 11.82 6.29 17.38
N ARG A 63 11.02 5.68 18.28
CA ARG A 63 11.41 4.42 18.93
C ARG A 63 11.05 3.25 18.05
N VAL A 64 12.06 2.53 17.59
CA VAL A 64 11.88 1.29 16.81
C VAL A 64 11.83 0.12 17.78
N GLY A 65 10.69 -0.57 17.86
CA GLY A 65 10.58 -1.84 18.58
C GLY A 65 11.21 -2.98 17.77
N TYR A 66 11.94 -3.86 18.44
CA TYR A 66 12.53 -5.06 17.82
C TYR A 66 11.54 -6.25 17.78
N SER A 67 10.30 -6.09 18.22
CA SER A 67 9.30 -7.16 18.20
C SER A 67 8.61 -7.25 16.84
N VAL A 68 8.24 -8.47 16.46
CA VAL A 68 7.52 -8.80 15.21
C VAL A 68 6.14 -8.11 15.14
N ASP A 69 5.68 -7.55 16.25
CA ASP A 69 4.38 -6.87 16.40
C ASP A 69 4.41 -5.38 16.04
N VAL A 70 5.52 -4.89 15.48
CA VAL A 70 5.59 -3.49 15.04
C VAL A 70 4.60 -3.28 13.88
N LEU A 71 3.64 -2.39 14.07
CA LEU A 71 2.56 -2.08 13.12
C LEU A 71 3.07 -1.83 11.69
N SER A 72 4.25 -1.23 11.54
CA SER A 72 4.87 -0.91 10.24
C SER A 72 5.28 -2.13 9.40
N VAL A 73 5.46 -3.31 10.02
CA VAL A 73 5.86 -4.56 9.35
C VAL A 73 4.69 -5.52 9.20
N ARG A 74 3.60 -5.28 9.92
CA ARG A 74 2.43 -6.14 9.92
C ARG A 74 1.68 -6.02 8.60
N ILE A 75 1.39 -7.16 7.97
CA ILE A 75 0.40 -7.23 6.88
C ILE A 75 -0.97 -7.36 7.53
N ASN A 76 -1.85 -6.39 7.27
CA ASN A 76 -3.21 -6.38 7.79
C ASN A 76 -4.13 -7.34 6.99
N SER A 77 -5.41 -7.37 7.33
CA SER A 77 -6.39 -8.12 6.56
C SER A 77 -6.51 -7.59 5.13
N PHE A 78 -6.95 -8.42 4.19
CA PHE A 78 -7.16 -8.00 2.80
C PHE A 78 -8.03 -6.74 2.67
N PRO A 79 -9.19 -6.61 3.35
CA PRO A 79 -9.98 -5.39 3.23
C PRO A 79 -9.22 -4.12 3.65
N ALA A 80 -8.40 -4.22 4.70
CA ALA A 80 -7.61 -3.08 5.19
C ALA A 80 -6.48 -2.70 4.22
N GLU A 81 -5.72 -3.68 3.72
CA GLU A 81 -4.64 -3.42 2.74
C GLU A 81 -5.20 -2.93 1.40
N TYR A 82 -6.35 -3.48 0.97
CA TYR A 82 -7.02 -3.05 -0.25
C TYR A 82 -7.54 -1.61 -0.13
N ALA A 83 -8.17 -1.27 0.99
CA ALA A 83 -8.63 0.09 1.26
C ALA A 83 -7.46 1.08 1.31
N ALA A 84 -6.36 0.72 2.00
CA ALA A 84 -5.15 1.54 2.08
C ALA A 84 -4.56 1.82 0.68
N PHE A 85 -4.41 0.77 -0.12
CA PHE A 85 -3.89 0.88 -1.49
C PHE A 85 -4.80 1.73 -2.37
N SER A 86 -6.11 1.48 -2.38
CA SER A 86 -7.07 2.19 -3.21
C SER A 86 -7.14 3.69 -2.86
N ASN A 87 -7.19 4.00 -1.57
CA ASN A 87 -7.18 5.37 -1.08
C ASN A 87 -5.89 6.12 -1.46
N PHE A 88 -4.76 5.44 -1.39
CA PHE A 88 -3.48 6.05 -1.78
C PHE A 88 -3.41 6.30 -3.29
N LEU A 89 -3.79 5.32 -4.09
CA LEU A 89 -3.81 5.43 -5.55
C LEU A 89 -4.73 6.56 -6.03
N GLU A 90 -5.93 6.66 -5.45
CA GLU A 90 -6.88 7.75 -5.75
C GLU A 90 -6.25 9.12 -5.51
N ARG A 91 -5.59 9.31 -4.36
CA ARG A 91 -4.92 10.57 -4.03
C ARG A 91 -3.78 10.87 -5.00
N VAL A 92 -2.99 9.88 -5.39
CA VAL A 92 -1.93 10.07 -6.38
C VAL A 92 -2.50 10.59 -7.70
N TYR A 93 -3.60 10.02 -8.19
CA TYR A 93 -4.25 10.51 -9.41
C TYR A 93 -4.82 11.92 -9.25
N VAL A 94 -5.42 12.23 -8.09
CA VAL A 94 -5.91 13.59 -7.80
C VAL A 94 -4.76 14.59 -7.81
N TYR A 95 -3.60 14.25 -7.20
CA TYR A 95 -2.40 15.07 -7.24
C TYR A 95 -1.87 15.25 -8.65
N GLN A 96 -1.73 14.15 -9.38
CA GLN A 96 -1.23 14.17 -10.75
C GLN A 96 -2.07 15.12 -11.61
N LYS A 97 -3.39 15.04 -11.52
CA LYS A 97 -4.32 15.91 -12.24
C LYS A 97 -4.23 17.36 -11.78
N LYS A 98 -4.26 17.61 -10.45
CA LYS A 98 -4.30 18.97 -9.89
C LYS A 98 -3.03 19.76 -10.20
N PHE A 99 -1.87 19.10 -10.13
CA PHE A 99 -0.57 19.74 -10.31
C PHE A 99 0.06 19.48 -11.67
N ASN A 100 -0.68 18.86 -12.60
CA ASN A 100 -0.22 18.48 -13.93
C ASN A 100 1.14 17.77 -13.91
N LEU A 101 1.26 16.75 -13.01
CA LEU A 101 2.52 16.04 -12.83
C LEU A 101 2.68 14.98 -13.92
N GLU A 102 3.88 14.92 -14.52
CA GLU A 102 4.25 13.84 -15.42
C GLU A 102 4.47 12.53 -14.66
N ASP A 103 4.23 11.39 -15.31
CA ASP A 103 4.47 10.06 -14.74
C ASP A 103 5.91 9.88 -14.24
N SER A 104 6.89 10.42 -14.98
CA SER A 104 8.32 10.42 -14.63
C SER A 104 8.61 11.11 -13.28
N SER A 105 7.83 12.13 -12.93
CA SER A 105 7.95 12.83 -11.63
C SER A 105 7.43 12.00 -10.45
N LEU A 106 6.77 10.89 -10.71
CA LEU A 106 6.14 10.02 -9.73
C LEU A 106 6.74 8.61 -9.66
N ASP A 107 7.91 8.38 -10.26
CA ASP A 107 8.52 7.04 -10.35
C ASP A 107 8.66 6.33 -9.01
N ARG A 108 9.10 7.03 -7.97
CA ARG A 108 9.20 6.44 -6.62
C ARG A 108 7.81 6.14 -6.04
N THR A 109 6.82 6.97 -6.33
CA THR A 109 5.44 6.79 -5.92
C THR A 109 4.86 5.54 -6.59
N TRP A 110 5.08 5.37 -7.90
CA TRP A 110 4.65 4.18 -8.63
C TRP A 110 5.34 2.90 -8.13
N ASN A 111 6.64 2.96 -7.84
CA ASN A 111 7.39 1.84 -7.27
C ASN A 111 6.86 1.44 -5.88
N SER A 112 6.51 2.40 -5.05
CA SER A 112 5.93 2.10 -3.74
C SER A 112 4.52 1.54 -3.85
N LEU A 113 3.69 2.04 -4.78
CA LEU A 113 2.39 1.44 -5.07
C LEU A 113 2.51 -0.02 -5.49
N THR A 114 3.56 -0.38 -6.23
CA THR A 114 3.87 -1.78 -6.54
C THR A 114 4.07 -2.61 -5.28
N VAL A 115 4.83 -2.12 -4.31
CA VAL A 115 5.05 -2.80 -3.03
C VAL A 115 3.75 -2.94 -2.24
N PHE A 116 2.94 -1.88 -2.18
CA PHE A 116 1.64 -1.92 -1.50
C PHE A 116 0.65 -2.86 -2.19
N PHE A 117 0.64 -2.90 -3.52
CA PHE A 117 -0.19 -3.86 -4.26
C PHE A 117 0.20 -5.32 -3.96
N HIS A 118 1.50 -5.60 -3.86
CA HIS A 118 1.97 -6.93 -3.43
C HIS A 118 1.51 -7.27 -2.01
N LYS A 119 1.47 -6.30 -1.08
CA LYS A 119 0.90 -6.51 0.27
C LYS A 119 -0.59 -6.85 0.21
N VAL A 120 -1.37 -6.19 -0.65
CA VAL A 120 -2.80 -6.52 -0.88
C VAL A 120 -2.96 -7.98 -1.27
N ILE A 121 -2.18 -8.46 -2.24
CA ILE A 121 -2.22 -9.86 -2.67
C ILE A 121 -1.76 -10.80 -1.55
N LEU A 122 -0.66 -10.49 -0.88
CA LEU A 122 -0.14 -11.33 0.21
C LEU A 122 -1.10 -11.42 1.40
N ALA A 123 -1.87 -10.37 1.68
CA ALA A 123 -2.87 -10.37 2.74
C ALA A 123 -3.94 -11.46 2.56
N ILE A 124 -4.26 -11.84 1.33
CA ILE A 124 -5.21 -12.93 1.04
C ILE A 124 -4.67 -14.29 1.53
N TYR A 125 -3.34 -14.47 1.50
CA TYR A 125 -2.69 -15.77 1.76
C TYR A 125 -1.96 -15.85 3.10
N LYS A 126 -2.06 -14.81 3.92
CA LYS A 126 -1.43 -14.80 5.24
C LYS A 126 -2.11 -15.82 6.17
N PRO A 127 -1.37 -16.79 6.76
CA PRO A 127 -1.95 -17.89 7.52
C PRO A 127 -2.85 -17.46 8.69
N GLU A 128 -2.53 -16.33 9.32
CA GLU A 128 -3.27 -15.82 10.48
C GLU A 128 -4.70 -15.42 10.15
N HIS A 129 -4.98 -15.06 8.89
CA HIS A 129 -6.32 -14.63 8.47
C HIS A 129 -7.28 -15.78 8.21
N LYS A 130 -6.78 -17.00 7.98
CA LYS A 130 -7.57 -18.24 7.82
C LYS A 130 -8.72 -18.14 6.82
N TYR A 131 -8.57 -17.33 5.76
CA TYR A 131 -9.61 -17.17 4.76
C TYR A 131 -9.95 -18.48 4.07
N THR A 132 -11.24 -18.75 3.92
CA THR A 132 -11.77 -19.86 3.12
C THR A 132 -11.43 -19.66 1.64
N ARG A 133 -11.56 -20.73 0.85
CA ARG A 133 -11.37 -20.62 -0.61
C ARG A 133 -12.35 -19.63 -1.24
N GLN A 134 -13.60 -19.61 -0.77
CA GLN A 134 -14.62 -18.73 -1.29
C GLN A 134 -14.29 -17.25 -1.03
N GLU A 135 -13.87 -16.91 0.18
CA GLU A 135 -13.42 -15.55 0.52
C GLU A 135 -12.23 -15.11 -0.32
N ARG A 136 -11.20 -15.97 -0.46
CA ARG A 136 -10.03 -15.64 -1.28
C ARG A 136 -10.41 -15.40 -2.75
N LEU A 137 -11.28 -16.21 -3.31
CA LEU A 137 -11.76 -16.00 -4.68
C LEU A 137 -12.57 -14.72 -4.81
N SER A 138 -13.42 -14.38 -3.82
CA SER A 138 -14.14 -13.11 -3.78
C SER A 138 -13.18 -11.92 -3.78
N PHE A 139 -12.14 -11.95 -2.95
CA PHE A 139 -11.10 -10.90 -2.89
C PHE A 139 -10.33 -10.78 -4.22
N LEU A 140 -9.92 -11.90 -4.80
CA LEU A 140 -9.26 -11.89 -6.11
C LEU A 140 -10.16 -11.33 -7.21
N HIS A 141 -11.44 -11.66 -7.20
CA HIS A 141 -12.41 -11.06 -8.12
C HIS A 141 -12.55 -9.57 -7.89
N GLN A 142 -12.60 -9.11 -6.65
CA GLN A 142 -12.63 -7.68 -6.33
C GLN A 142 -11.42 -6.94 -6.91
N VAL A 143 -10.21 -7.49 -6.78
CA VAL A 143 -8.99 -6.92 -7.37
C VAL A 143 -9.05 -6.91 -8.90
N LEU A 144 -9.58 -7.99 -9.52
CA LEU A 144 -9.72 -8.10 -10.98
C LEU A 144 -10.75 -7.15 -11.57
N LEU A 145 -11.86 -6.94 -10.84
CA LEU A 145 -12.96 -6.08 -11.28
C LEU A 145 -12.63 -4.60 -11.11
N SER A 146 -11.84 -4.25 -10.10
CA SER A 146 -11.52 -2.85 -9.80
C SER A 146 -10.73 -2.20 -10.93
N ASP A 147 -9.72 -2.87 -11.47
CA ASP A 147 -9.06 -2.48 -12.72
C ASP A 147 -7.99 -3.52 -13.14
N LYS A 148 -8.17 -4.14 -14.31
CA LYS A 148 -7.12 -4.99 -14.91
C LYS A 148 -5.82 -4.21 -15.16
N GLU A 149 -5.89 -2.90 -15.30
CA GLU A 149 -4.74 -2.02 -15.45
C GLU A 149 -3.87 -2.03 -14.19
N TRP A 150 -4.45 -2.07 -12.99
CA TRP A 150 -3.70 -2.17 -11.75
C TRP A 150 -2.79 -3.41 -11.71
N ILE A 151 -3.30 -4.54 -12.17
CA ILE A 151 -2.50 -5.78 -12.21
C ILE A 151 -1.38 -5.63 -13.23
N ARG A 152 -1.64 -5.03 -14.37
CA ARG A 152 -0.61 -4.80 -15.40
C ARG A 152 0.47 -3.85 -14.91
N ARG A 153 0.08 -2.77 -14.24
CA ARG A 153 0.98 -1.70 -13.79
C ARG A 153 1.72 -2.07 -12.50
N PHE A 154 1.02 -2.61 -11.50
CA PHE A 154 1.54 -2.79 -10.15
C PHE A 154 1.93 -4.23 -9.78
N PHE A 155 1.44 -5.24 -10.46
CA PHE A 155 1.90 -6.60 -10.25
C PHE A 155 3.17 -6.85 -11.07
N LEU A 156 4.28 -6.23 -10.65
CA LEU A 156 5.56 -6.40 -11.33
C LEU A 156 6.25 -7.65 -10.81
N PRO A 157 6.56 -8.63 -11.68
CA PRO A 157 7.24 -9.86 -11.28
C PRO A 157 8.67 -9.56 -10.80
N GLN A 158 8.98 -9.94 -9.56
CA GLN A 158 10.33 -9.89 -9.02
C GLN A 158 11.07 -11.22 -9.20
N TYR A 159 10.32 -12.32 -9.32
CA TYR A 159 10.83 -13.68 -9.47
C TYR A 159 10.11 -14.41 -10.61
N LYS A 160 10.72 -15.49 -11.14
CA LYS A 160 10.08 -16.33 -12.18
C LYS A 160 8.68 -16.84 -11.75
N ALA A 161 8.52 -17.14 -10.46
CA ALA A 161 7.22 -17.54 -9.89
C ALA A 161 6.14 -16.46 -10.01
N ASP A 162 6.52 -15.18 -9.93
CA ASP A 162 5.59 -14.05 -10.06
C ASP A 162 5.16 -13.86 -11.53
N VAL A 163 6.04 -14.18 -12.49
CA VAL A 163 5.69 -14.16 -13.93
C VAL A 163 4.56 -15.16 -14.22
N LEU A 164 4.70 -16.40 -13.72
CA LEU A 164 3.66 -17.41 -13.86
C LEU A 164 2.39 -16.99 -13.11
N GLY A 165 2.52 -16.46 -11.90
CA GLY A 165 1.38 -15.94 -11.12
C GLY A 165 0.64 -14.85 -11.87
N LYS A 166 1.33 -13.86 -12.42
CA LYS A 166 0.73 -12.80 -13.23
C LYS A 166 0.03 -13.34 -14.46
N PHE A 167 0.66 -14.27 -15.17
CA PHE A 167 0.04 -14.93 -16.33
C PHE A 167 -1.26 -15.65 -15.94
N LEU A 168 -1.23 -16.47 -14.89
CA LEU A 168 -2.40 -17.21 -14.41
C LEU A 168 -3.51 -16.24 -14.00
N PHE A 169 -3.18 -15.17 -13.29
CA PHE A 169 -4.17 -14.19 -12.83
C PHE A 169 -4.85 -13.46 -14.00
N CYS A 170 -4.05 -13.01 -14.97
CA CYS A 170 -4.55 -12.19 -16.08
C CYS A 170 -5.23 -12.98 -17.21
N ARG A 171 -4.81 -14.26 -17.43
CA ARG A 171 -5.21 -15.05 -18.60
C ARG A 171 -6.08 -16.25 -18.27
N VAL A 172 -5.86 -16.88 -17.13
CA VAL A 172 -6.58 -18.10 -16.75
C VAL A 172 -7.70 -17.78 -15.74
N GLY A 173 -7.43 -16.88 -14.78
CA GLY A 173 -8.42 -16.40 -13.82
C GLY A 173 -8.08 -16.69 -12.36
N ALA A 174 -8.96 -16.20 -11.48
CA ALA A 174 -8.76 -16.19 -10.04
C ALA A 174 -8.52 -17.58 -9.43
N SER A 175 -9.22 -18.61 -9.90
CA SER A 175 -9.09 -19.97 -9.34
C SER A 175 -7.72 -20.59 -9.60
N ALA A 176 -7.16 -20.40 -10.80
CA ALA A 176 -5.82 -20.89 -11.12
C ALA A 176 -4.76 -20.14 -10.33
N PHE A 177 -4.91 -18.82 -10.19
CA PHE A 177 -4.04 -18.01 -9.38
C PHE A 177 -4.11 -18.39 -7.89
N ASP A 178 -5.31 -18.64 -7.34
CA ASP A 178 -5.46 -19.09 -5.94
C ASP A 178 -4.72 -20.41 -5.70
N GLY A 179 -4.84 -21.39 -6.60
CA GLY A 179 -4.09 -22.64 -6.51
C GLY A 179 -2.58 -22.42 -6.49
N TRP A 180 -2.08 -21.59 -7.39
CA TRP A 180 -0.66 -21.25 -7.50
C TRP A 180 -0.14 -20.53 -6.24
N MET A 181 -0.85 -19.53 -5.76
CA MET A 181 -0.44 -18.76 -4.56
C MET A 181 -0.47 -19.63 -3.31
N ARG A 182 -1.41 -20.55 -3.16
CA ARG A 182 -1.41 -21.52 -2.06
C ARG A 182 -0.21 -22.46 -2.10
N PHE A 183 0.17 -22.93 -3.28
CA PHE A 183 1.37 -23.75 -3.45
C PHE A 183 2.61 -22.95 -3.04
N LEU A 184 2.76 -21.73 -3.53
CA LEU A 184 3.90 -20.86 -3.16
C LEU A 184 3.92 -20.50 -1.68
N SER A 185 2.77 -20.16 -1.09
CA SER A 185 2.69 -19.82 0.33
C SER A 185 3.06 -21.03 1.19
N GLY A 186 2.59 -22.24 0.85
CA GLY A 186 2.99 -23.46 1.53
C GLY A 186 4.50 -23.71 1.55
N ILE A 187 5.21 -23.35 0.47
CA ILE A 187 6.69 -23.46 0.39
C ILE A 187 7.38 -22.33 1.15
N LYS A 188 6.98 -21.06 0.92
CA LYS A 188 7.63 -19.90 1.53
C LYS A 188 7.42 -19.85 3.04
N PHE A 189 6.21 -20.11 3.51
CA PHE A 189 5.93 -20.11 4.95
C PHE A 189 6.63 -21.27 5.68
N LYS A 190 6.77 -22.46 5.08
CA LYS A 190 7.61 -23.52 5.64
C LYS A 190 9.07 -23.12 5.75
N LYS A 191 9.63 -22.39 4.77
CA LYS A 191 11.02 -21.89 4.84
C LYS A 191 11.20 -20.73 5.83
N MET A 192 10.21 -19.87 6.01
CA MET A 192 10.30 -18.69 6.90
C MET A 192 9.98 -19.02 8.37
N PHE A 193 9.14 -20.03 8.62
CA PHE A 193 8.63 -20.37 9.97
C PHE A 193 8.86 -21.84 10.34
N GLY A 194 9.40 -22.67 9.46
CA GLY A 194 9.60 -24.10 9.66
C GLY A 194 11.00 -24.50 10.11
N ALA A 195 11.84 -23.55 10.47
CA ALA A 195 13.13 -23.81 11.12
C ALA A 195 13.00 -23.59 12.64
N LYS A 196 12.33 -24.52 13.29
CA LYS A 196 12.52 -24.88 14.70
C LYS A 196 12.68 -26.39 14.77
#